data_92c821313356f22143a32bb01fa4c462
#
_entry.id   92c821313356f22143a32bb01fa4c462
#
_cell.length_a   1.000
_cell.length_b   1.000
_cell.length_c   1.000
_cell.angle_alpha   90.00
_cell.angle_beta   90.00
_cell.angle_gamma   90.00
#
_symmetry.space_group_name_H-M   'P 1'
#
loop_
_entity.id
_entity.type
_entity.pdbx_description
1 polymer ?
#
loop_
_entity_poly.entity_id
_entity_poly.type
_entity_poly.pdbx_seq_one_letter_code
_entity_poly.pdbx_strand_id
1 'polypeptide(L)'
;NAAPRNVAADIGRLFGEAIAKKIDTDLTALFDGFSTSVGSAGAEVTVAKIFEAAATLRQAAVPAPYAGVLNPKVAYNVKKNLTNTFVNPNPNDLTNEALRTGYVGNIAGVQMFESSNVDGTTDTDNCKGGIFHRDALGLAMMQDLKIETQRDASLRADEIVATAVYGTGELHDSYGVEILGESVIN
;
A
#
# COMPACT_ATOMS: atom_id res chain seq x y z
N ASN A 1 31.03 21.03 20.77
CA ASN A 1 30.66 21.64 19.48
C ASN A 1 30.16 20.55 18.55
N ALA A 2 28.93 20.06 18.76
CA ALA A 2 28.22 19.30 17.74
C ALA A 2 27.80 20.34 16.69
N ALA A 3 28.42 20.29 15.53
CA ALA A 3 28.10 21.16 14.43
C ALA A 3 26.63 20.93 14.02
N PRO A 4 25.87 21.96 13.67
CA PRO A 4 24.54 21.82 13.09
C PRO A 4 24.70 21.33 11.64
N ARG A 5 25.25 20.13 11.50
CA ARG A 5 25.39 19.50 10.18
C ARG A 5 24.06 18.96 9.76
N ASN A 6 23.56 19.53 8.69
CA ASN A 6 22.44 19.04 7.90
C ASN A 6 21.03 19.05 8.52
N VAL A 7 20.75 19.89 9.51
CA VAL A 7 19.37 20.06 9.98
C VAL A 7 18.42 20.40 8.82
N ALA A 8 18.86 21.27 7.91
CA ALA A 8 18.06 21.59 6.72
C ALA A 8 17.86 20.40 5.76
N ALA A 9 18.88 19.58 5.58
CA ALA A 9 18.79 18.37 4.77
C ALA A 9 17.90 17.31 5.43
N ASP A 10 18.00 17.14 6.75
CA ASP A 10 17.16 16.23 7.50
C ASP A 10 15.69 16.67 7.49
N ILE A 11 15.43 17.98 7.63
CA ILE A 11 14.10 18.55 7.51
C ILE A 11 13.54 18.32 6.09
N GLY A 12 14.34 18.58 5.05
CA GLY A 12 13.94 18.34 3.66
C GLY A 12 13.58 16.87 3.41
N ARG A 13 14.34 15.93 3.97
CA ARG A 13 14.05 14.50 3.89
C ARG A 13 12.74 14.16 4.60
N LEU A 14 12.51 14.66 5.80
CA LEU A 14 11.28 14.44 6.56
C LEU A 14 10.04 14.98 5.83
N PHE A 15 10.14 16.13 5.19
CA PHE A 15 9.06 16.66 4.37
C PHE A 15 8.78 15.78 3.15
N GLY A 16 9.83 15.31 2.46
CA GLY A 16 9.68 14.38 1.34
C GLY A 16 9.00 13.08 1.76
N GLU A 17 9.44 12.49 2.87
CA GLU A 17 8.84 11.27 3.44
C GLU A 17 7.38 11.49 3.86
N ALA A 18 7.05 12.62 4.49
CA ALA A 18 5.69 12.93 4.92
C ALA A 18 4.73 13.10 3.73
N ILE A 19 5.16 13.81 2.68
CA ILE A 19 4.35 14.00 1.47
C ILE A 19 4.19 12.69 0.70
N ALA A 20 5.26 11.92 0.54
CA ALA A 20 5.20 10.61 -0.09
C ALA A 20 4.23 9.67 0.65
N LYS A 21 4.32 9.64 1.98
CA LYS A 21 3.39 8.87 2.82
C LYS A 21 1.95 9.33 2.64
N LYS A 22 1.71 10.65 2.57
CA LYS A 22 0.36 11.19 2.37
C LYS A 22 -0.21 10.80 1.02
N ILE A 23 0.57 10.91 -0.07
CA ILE A 23 0.16 10.49 -1.41
C ILE A 23 -0.17 9.00 -1.45
N ASP A 24 0.67 8.18 -0.85
CA ASP A 24 0.48 6.72 -0.79
C ASP A 24 -0.79 6.36 0.00
N THR A 25 -1.03 7.03 1.14
CA THR A 25 -2.25 6.87 1.93
C THR A 25 -3.49 7.27 1.15
N ASP A 26 -3.45 8.40 0.43
CA ASP A 26 -4.59 8.87 -0.36
C ASP A 26 -4.89 7.94 -1.56
N LEU A 27 -3.86 7.38 -2.18
CA LEU A 27 -4.03 6.39 -3.25
C LEU A 27 -4.60 5.07 -2.73
N THR A 28 -4.11 4.59 -1.59
CA THR A 28 -4.61 3.33 -1.01
C THR A 28 -6.00 3.46 -0.41
N ALA A 29 -6.41 4.65 0.01
CA ALA A 29 -7.78 4.92 0.44
C ALA A 29 -8.82 4.78 -0.69
N LEU A 30 -8.40 4.89 -1.95
CA LEU A 30 -9.29 4.67 -3.10
C LEU A 30 -9.73 3.22 -3.28
N PHE A 31 -9.08 2.25 -2.63
CA PHE A 31 -9.50 0.84 -2.70
C PHE A 31 -10.94 0.64 -2.20
N ASP A 32 -11.41 1.48 -1.28
CA ASP A 32 -12.79 1.48 -0.78
C ASP A 32 -13.82 1.92 -1.83
N GLY A 33 -13.37 2.58 -2.89
CA GLY A 33 -14.21 3.04 -4.00
C GLY A 33 -14.57 1.93 -4.97
N PHE A 34 -13.79 0.85 -5.04
CA PHE A 34 -14.05 -0.22 -5.99
C PHE A 34 -15.38 -0.92 -5.73
N SER A 35 -16.19 -1.05 -6.77
CA SER A 35 -17.51 -1.71 -6.70
C SER A 35 -17.42 -3.20 -6.42
N THR A 36 -16.27 -3.80 -6.69
CA THR A 36 -16.02 -5.24 -6.47
C THR A 36 -15.16 -5.43 -5.24
N SER A 37 -15.68 -6.18 -4.26
CA SER A 37 -14.96 -6.54 -3.04
C SER A 37 -14.88 -8.05 -2.88
N VAL A 38 -13.74 -8.54 -2.42
CA VAL A 38 -13.48 -9.95 -2.13
C VAL A 38 -13.08 -10.10 -0.67
N GLY A 39 -13.70 -11.04 0.00
CA GLY A 39 -13.55 -11.24 1.44
C GLY A 39 -14.75 -10.70 2.20
N SER A 40 -14.64 -10.61 3.50
CA SER A 40 -15.66 -10.03 4.38
C SER A 40 -15.05 -9.61 5.71
N ALA A 41 -15.65 -8.63 6.35
CA ALA A 41 -15.34 -8.28 7.73
C ALA A 41 -15.47 -9.51 8.65
N GLY A 42 -14.55 -9.69 9.58
CA GLY A 42 -14.54 -10.83 10.49
C GLY A 42 -14.08 -12.16 9.87
N ALA A 43 -13.61 -12.16 8.63
CA ALA A 43 -13.06 -13.36 7.98
C ALA A 43 -11.58 -13.19 7.62
N GLU A 44 -10.78 -14.22 7.88
CA GLU A 44 -9.36 -14.23 7.53
C GLU A 44 -9.16 -14.22 6.01
N VAL A 45 -8.30 -13.34 5.51
CA VAL A 45 -7.92 -13.33 4.10
C VAL A 45 -6.97 -14.50 3.82
N THR A 46 -7.40 -15.38 2.93
CA THR A 46 -6.64 -16.54 2.49
C THR A 46 -6.06 -16.33 1.09
N VAL A 47 -5.10 -17.17 0.73
CA VAL A 47 -4.56 -17.21 -0.64
C VAL A 47 -5.66 -17.44 -1.68
N ALA A 48 -6.69 -18.24 -1.35
CA ALA A 48 -7.84 -18.47 -2.22
C ALA A 48 -8.58 -17.18 -2.58
N LYS A 49 -8.65 -16.21 -1.66
CA LYS A 49 -9.27 -14.90 -1.92
C LYS A 49 -8.46 -14.05 -2.91
N ILE A 50 -7.14 -14.18 -2.92
CA ILE A 50 -6.28 -13.55 -3.92
C ILE A 50 -6.51 -14.17 -5.30
N PHE A 51 -6.65 -15.50 -5.38
CA PHE A 51 -7.00 -16.18 -6.62
C PHE A 51 -8.39 -15.75 -7.14
N GLU A 52 -9.38 -15.60 -6.25
CA GLU A 52 -10.71 -15.12 -6.55
C GLU A 52 -10.67 -13.70 -7.14
N ALA A 53 -9.98 -12.78 -6.49
CA ALA A 53 -9.83 -11.42 -6.97
C ALA A 53 -9.10 -11.35 -8.34
N ALA A 54 -8.03 -12.13 -8.52
CA ALA A 54 -7.35 -12.21 -9.81
C ALA A 54 -8.23 -12.82 -10.91
N ALA A 55 -9.06 -13.80 -10.57
CA ALA A 55 -10.02 -14.41 -11.51
C ALA A 55 -11.11 -13.41 -11.92
N THR A 56 -11.60 -12.60 -10.99
CA THR A 56 -12.58 -11.54 -11.23
C THR A 56 -12.05 -10.50 -12.21
N LEU A 57 -10.82 -10.03 -12.04
CA LEU A 57 -10.18 -9.12 -12.99
C LEU A 57 -10.02 -9.73 -14.38
N ARG A 58 -9.65 -11.01 -14.46
CA ARG A 58 -9.54 -11.71 -15.74
C ARG A 58 -10.89 -11.90 -16.40
N GLN A 59 -11.95 -12.18 -15.65
CA GLN A 59 -13.31 -12.28 -16.16
C GLN A 59 -13.81 -10.95 -16.70
N ALA A 60 -13.41 -9.84 -16.07
CA ALA A 60 -13.67 -8.48 -16.58
C ALA A 60 -12.77 -8.10 -17.77
N ALA A 61 -11.98 -9.04 -18.31
CA ALA A 61 -11.05 -8.84 -19.43
C ALA A 61 -10.02 -7.73 -19.19
N VAL A 62 -9.64 -7.48 -17.92
CA VAL A 62 -8.61 -6.51 -17.57
C VAL A 62 -7.24 -7.05 -18.01
N PRO A 63 -6.41 -6.26 -18.70
CA PRO A 63 -5.09 -6.72 -19.13
C PRO A 63 -4.15 -6.91 -17.92
N ALA A 64 -3.24 -7.85 -18.02
CA ALA A 64 -2.12 -7.96 -17.09
C ALA A 64 -1.03 -6.90 -17.42
N PRO A 65 -0.16 -6.51 -16.48
CA PRO A 65 0.07 -7.07 -15.15
C PRO A 65 -0.84 -6.49 -14.07
N TYR A 66 -1.06 -7.28 -13.02
CA TYR A 66 -1.77 -6.84 -11.82
C TYR A 66 -0.81 -6.60 -10.67
N ALA A 67 -1.10 -5.57 -9.88
CA ALA A 67 -0.43 -5.30 -8.61
C ALA A 67 -1.43 -5.46 -7.47
N GLY A 68 -0.96 -5.95 -6.34
CA GLY A 68 -1.76 -6.05 -5.13
C GLY A 68 -1.01 -5.40 -3.96
N VAL A 69 -1.72 -4.60 -3.18
CA VAL A 69 -1.18 -3.98 -1.97
C VAL A 69 -2.06 -4.37 -0.80
N LEU A 70 -1.44 -4.91 0.24
CA LEU A 70 -2.13 -5.37 1.44
C LEU A 70 -1.61 -4.63 2.68
N ASN A 71 -2.49 -4.44 3.64
CA ASN A 71 -2.06 -4.07 4.99
C ASN A 71 -1.16 -5.19 5.56
N PRO A 72 -0.10 -4.88 6.31
CA PRO A 72 0.80 -5.89 6.88
C PRO A 72 0.11 -6.97 7.71
N LYS A 73 -0.98 -6.62 8.38
CA LYS A 73 -1.78 -7.57 9.15
C LYS A 73 -2.46 -8.61 8.25
N VAL A 74 -3.02 -8.19 7.12
CA VAL A 74 -3.61 -9.08 6.10
C VAL A 74 -2.52 -9.89 5.39
N ALA A 75 -1.39 -9.25 5.06
CA ALA A 75 -0.25 -9.93 4.46
C ALA A 75 0.29 -11.06 5.35
N TYR A 76 0.26 -10.88 6.68
CA TYR A 76 0.62 -11.93 7.63
C TYR A 76 -0.32 -13.15 7.50
N ASN A 77 -1.64 -12.93 7.42
CA ASN A 77 -2.60 -14.02 7.26
C ASN A 77 -2.34 -14.82 5.97
N VAL A 78 -2.07 -14.11 4.87
CA VAL A 78 -1.73 -14.74 3.59
C VAL A 78 -0.44 -15.55 3.71
N LYS A 79 0.61 -15.00 4.33
CA LYS A 79 1.89 -15.69 4.57
C LYS A 79 1.73 -16.92 5.46
N LYS A 80 0.95 -16.83 6.55
CA LYS A 80 0.61 -17.93 7.44
C LYS A 80 -0.07 -19.07 6.69
N ASN A 81 -1.02 -18.75 5.83
CA ASN A 81 -1.73 -19.76 5.03
C ASN A 81 -0.82 -20.38 3.95
N LEU A 82 0.10 -19.64 3.35
CA LEU A 82 1.11 -20.18 2.45
C LEU A 82 2.02 -21.19 3.17
N THR A 83 2.47 -20.86 4.36
CA THR A 83 3.34 -21.74 5.16
C THR A 83 2.67 -23.06 5.50
N ASN A 84 1.37 -23.05 5.76
CA ASN A 84 0.62 -24.27 6.10
C ASN A 84 0.30 -25.16 4.89
N THR A 85 0.17 -24.58 3.70
CA THR A 85 -0.32 -25.30 2.51
C THR A 85 0.80 -25.75 1.57
N PHE A 86 1.94 -25.08 1.60
CA PHE A 86 3.05 -25.28 0.66
C PHE A 86 4.39 -25.52 1.38
N VAL A 87 4.42 -26.40 2.35
CA VAL A 87 5.70 -26.94 2.85
C VAL A 87 6.28 -27.85 1.77
N ASN A 88 6.85 -27.26 0.74
CA ASN A 88 7.60 -27.99 -0.26
C ASN A 88 9.08 -27.93 0.12
N PRO A 89 9.78 -29.07 0.22
CA PRO A 89 11.19 -29.13 0.61
C PRO A 89 12.17 -28.60 -0.46
N ASN A 90 11.69 -27.98 -1.52
CA ASN A 90 12.53 -27.48 -2.58
C ASN A 90 13.16 -26.11 -2.22
N PRO A 91 14.51 -25.99 -2.11
CA PRO A 91 15.17 -24.80 -1.61
C PRO A 91 15.05 -23.54 -2.52
N ASN A 92 14.47 -23.68 -3.69
CA ASN A 92 14.33 -22.59 -4.68
C ASN A 92 12.88 -22.08 -4.81
N ASP A 93 12.00 -22.42 -3.86
CA ASP A 93 10.60 -22.08 -3.96
C ASP A 93 10.31 -20.71 -3.33
N LEU A 94 9.31 -20.00 -3.88
CA LEU A 94 8.77 -18.71 -3.44
C LEU A 94 8.47 -18.69 -1.93
N THR A 95 8.12 -19.84 -1.35
CA THR A 95 7.88 -20.01 0.09
C THR A 95 9.11 -19.66 0.93
N ASN A 96 10.30 -20.06 0.48
CA ASN A 96 11.55 -19.77 1.19
C ASN A 96 11.96 -18.30 1.05
N GLU A 97 11.65 -17.66 -0.06
CA GLU A 97 11.93 -16.25 -0.27
C GLU A 97 10.98 -15.37 0.53
N ALA A 98 9.69 -15.71 0.59
CA ALA A 98 8.70 -15.04 1.41
C ALA A 98 9.04 -15.13 2.91
N LEU A 99 9.53 -16.28 3.36
CA LEU A 99 9.99 -16.48 4.75
C LEU A 99 11.23 -15.66 5.11
N ARG A 100 12.13 -15.45 4.13
CA ARG A 100 13.40 -14.72 4.36
C ARG A 100 13.29 -13.23 4.25
N THR A 101 12.48 -12.72 3.33
CA THR A 101 12.47 -11.29 2.94
C THR A 101 11.18 -10.57 3.31
N GLY A 102 10.15 -11.28 3.77
CA GLY A 102 8.83 -10.69 3.97
C GLY A 102 8.12 -10.29 2.66
N TYR A 103 8.74 -10.55 1.52
CA TYR A 103 8.13 -10.36 0.21
C TYR A 103 7.03 -11.40 0.00
N VAL A 104 5.81 -10.94 -0.29
CA VAL A 104 4.67 -11.86 -0.46
C VAL A 104 4.75 -12.60 -1.80
N GLY A 105 5.58 -12.14 -2.71
CA GLY A 105 5.84 -12.82 -3.98
C GLY A 105 4.76 -12.55 -5.04
N ASN A 106 4.79 -13.37 -6.09
CA ASN A 106 3.80 -13.36 -7.14
C ASN A 106 2.79 -14.47 -6.86
N ILE A 107 1.56 -14.10 -6.52
CA ILE A 107 0.45 -15.02 -6.26
C ILE A 107 -0.58 -14.86 -7.37
N ALA A 108 -0.93 -15.94 -8.05
CA ALA A 108 -1.91 -15.94 -9.14
C ALA A 108 -1.57 -15.00 -10.32
N GLY A 109 -0.31 -14.61 -10.49
CA GLY A 109 0.12 -13.63 -11.49
C GLY A 109 -0.02 -12.18 -11.03
N VAL A 110 -0.33 -11.95 -9.75
CA VAL A 110 -0.39 -10.65 -9.11
C VAL A 110 0.90 -10.40 -8.34
N GLN A 111 1.53 -9.27 -8.57
CA GLN A 111 2.68 -8.82 -7.75
C GLN A 111 2.16 -8.25 -6.44
N MET A 112 2.42 -8.94 -5.33
CA MET A 112 1.91 -8.59 -4.01
C MET A 112 2.93 -7.79 -3.22
N PHE A 113 2.50 -6.65 -2.72
CA PHE A 113 3.26 -5.75 -1.86
C PHE A 113 2.54 -5.58 -0.51
N GLU A 114 3.28 -5.20 0.51
CA GLU A 114 2.71 -4.78 1.79
C GLU A 114 3.05 -3.33 2.09
N SER A 115 2.08 -2.57 2.57
CA SER A 115 2.25 -1.20 3.00
C SER A 115 1.42 -0.91 4.26
N SER A 116 2.06 -0.28 5.24
CA SER A 116 1.39 0.21 6.44
C SER A 116 0.51 1.43 6.20
N ASN A 117 0.56 2.00 4.99
CA ASN A 117 -0.27 3.14 4.59
C ASN A 117 -1.66 2.71 4.09
N VAL A 118 -1.84 1.41 3.81
CA VAL A 118 -3.18 0.84 3.57
C VAL A 118 -3.97 0.87 4.87
N ASP A 119 -5.21 1.34 4.77
CA ASP A 119 -6.08 1.45 5.95
C ASP A 119 -6.21 0.09 6.64
N GLY A 120 -5.74 0.06 7.85
CA GLY A 120 -5.95 -1.02 8.79
C GLY A 120 -6.60 -0.39 10.00
N THR A 121 -7.86 0.02 9.86
CA THR A 121 -8.60 0.70 10.92
C THR A 121 -8.39 0.03 12.26
N THR A 122 -8.44 0.83 13.31
CA THR A 122 -8.37 0.43 14.72
C THR A 122 -9.38 -0.65 15.12
N ASP A 123 -10.35 -0.92 14.25
CA ASP A 123 -11.22 -2.10 14.34
C ASP A 123 -10.48 -3.30 13.76
N THR A 124 -10.21 -4.28 14.60
CA THR A 124 -9.52 -5.53 14.26
C THR A 124 -10.18 -6.30 13.11
N ASP A 125 -11.42 -5.97 12.81
CA ASP A 125 -12.29 -6.70 11.88
C ASP A 125 -12.24 -6.21 10.42
N ASN A 126 -11.55 -5.09 10.13
CA ASN A 126 -11.60 -4.45 8.81
C ASN A 126 -10.22 -4.01 8.30
N CYS A 127 -9.32 -4.96 8.12
CA CYS A 127 -8.07 -4.68 7.41
C CYS A 127 -8.29 -4.79 5.90
N LYS A 128 -7.77 -3.81 5.17
CA LYS A 128 -8.02 -3.62 3.75
C LYS A 128 -6.81 -3.94 2.90
N GLY A 129 -7.06 -4.08 1.63
CA GLY A 129 -6.08 -4.20 0.57
C GLY A 129 -6.76 -4.01 -0.78
N GLY A 130 -5.98 -4.00 -1.84
CA GLY A 130 -6.52 -3.93 -3.19
C GLY A 130 -5.65 -4.69 -4.17
N ILE A 131 -6.30 -5.29 -5.16
CA ILE A 131 -5.64 -5.84 -6.36
C ILE A 131 -6.17 -5.07 -7.55
N PHE A 132 -5.26 -4.50 -8.33
CA PHE A 132 -5.63 -3.59 -9.40
C PHE A 132 -4.65 -3.62 -10.58
N HIS A 133 -5.13 -3.17 -11.72
CA HIS A 133 -4.29 -2.79 -12.84
C HIS A 133 -3.85 -1.32 -12.68
N ARG A 134 -2.68 -0.96 -13.22
CA ARG A 134 -2.14 0.40 -13.13
C ARG A 134 -3.10 1.51 -13.58
N ASP A 135 -4.01 1.21 -14.51
CA ASP A 135 -4.96 2.17 -15.05
C ASP A 135 -6.25 2.28 -14.20
N ALA A 136 -6.35 1.55 -13.07
CA ALA A 136 -7.47 1.66 -12.14
C ALA A 136 -7.42 2.98 -11.37
N LEU A 137 -6.22 3.41 -11.00
CA LEU A 137 -5.99 4.58 -10.15
C LEU A 137 -5.19 5.63 -10.90
N GLY A 138 -5.50 6.89 -10.65
CA GLY A 138 -4.79 8.04 -11.20
C GLY A 138 -4.20 8.95 -10.14
N LEU A 139 -2.99 9.43 -10.41
CA LEU A 139 -2.33 10.49 -9.67
C LEU A 139 -2.02 11.63 -10.62
N ALA A 140 -2.57 12.79 -10.36
CA ALA A 140 -2.26 14.02 -11.10
C ALA A 140 -1.42 14.95 -10.21
N MET A 141 -0.20 15.23 -10.62
CA MET A 141 0.67 16.20 -9.94
C MET A 141 0.56 17.55 -10.65
N MET A 142 0.06 18.57 -9.96
CA MET A 142 0.05 19.94 -10.44
C MET A 142 1.31 20.68 -10.04
N GLN A 143 1.80 20.44 -8.82
CA GLN A 143 3.01 21.03 -8.29
C GLN A 143 3.77 19.98 -7.47
N ASP A 144 5.01 19.75 -7.85
CA ASP A 144 5.94 18.94 -7.08
C ASP A 144 6.27 19.59 -5.73
N LEU A 145 6.94 18.84 -4.86
CA LEU A 145 7.40 19.33 -3.57
C LEU A 145 8.20 20.63 -3.74
N LYS A 146 7.64 21.73 -3.24
CA LYS A 146 8.29 23.03 -3.15
C LYS A 146 8.59 23.35 -1.70
N ILE A 147 9.84 23.66 -1.41
CA ILE A 147 10.28 24.08 -0.08
C ILE A 147 10.58 25.57 -0.12
N GLU A 148 9.94 26.32 0.74
CA GLU A 148 10.13 27.76 0.92
C GLU A 148 10.62 28.04 2.34
N THR A 149 11.60 28.91 2.45
CA THR A 149 12.14 29.33 3.74
C THR A 149 11.85 30.81 3.96
N GLN A 150 11.33 31.12 5.14
CA GLN A 150 11.05 32.48 5.55
C GLN A 150 11.68 32.74 6.92
N ARG A 151 12.30 33.93 7.08
CA ARG A 151 12.76 34.36 8.38
C ARG A 151 11.67 35.15 9.11
N ASP A 152 11.25 34.64 10.25
CA ASP A 152 10.37 35.37 11.16
C ASP A 152 11.22 36.15 12.18
N ALA A 153 11.24 37.48 12.01
CA ALA A 153 12.00 38.35 12.87
C ALA A 153 11.37 38.49 14.27
N SER A 154 10.06 38.26 14.41
CA SER A 154 9.33 38.36 15.68
C SER A 154 9.64 37.19 16.59
N LEU A 155 9.72 35.99 16.02
CA LEU A 155 10.06 34.76 16.71
C LEU A 155 11.57 34.49 16.78
N ARG A 156 12.38 35.26 16.04
CA ARG A 156 13.81 35.02 15.83
C ARG A 156 14.13 33.61 15.35
N ALA A 157 13.24 33.07 14.50
CA ALA A 157 13.30 31.74 13.94
C ALA A 157 13.25 31.76 12.43
N ASP A 158 13.69 30.70 11.79
CA ASP A 158 13.50 30.49 10.37
C ASP A 158 12.34 29.49 10.22
N GLU A 159 11.33 29.87 9.44
CA GLU A 159 10.18 29.04 9.08
C GLU A 159 10.48 28.34 7.77
N ILE A 160 10.22 27.04 7.71
CA ILE A 160 10.38 26.21 6.51
C ILE A 160 9.02 25.59 6.19
N VAL A 161 8.50 25.93 5.02
CA VAL A 161 7.19 25.43 4.54
C VAL A 161 7.42 24.54 3.33
N ALA A 162 6.81 23.36 3.35
CA ALA A 162 6.82 22.44 2.24
C ALA A 162 5.41 22.29 1.68
N THR A 163 5.23 22.53 0.39
CA THR A 163 3.95 22.42 -0.29
C THR A 163 4.07 21.50 -1.50
N ALA A 164 3.02 20.69 -1.71
CA ALA A 164 2.80 19.94 -2.93
C ALA A 164 1.32 20.04 -3.30
N VAL A 165 1.01 20.07 -4.58
CA VAL A 165 -0.37 20.12 -5.08
C VAL A 165 -0.58 18.93 -6.00
N TYR A 166 -1.44 18.01 -5.58
CA TYR A 166 -1.77 16.80 -6.33
C TYR A 166 -3.24 16.45 -6.15
N GLY A 167 -3.73 15.57 -6.99
CA GLY A 167 -5.04 14.94 -6.87
C GLY A 167 -4.94 13.46 -7.15
N THR A 168 -5.68 12.68 -6.40
CA THR A 168 -5.83 11.23 -6.61
C THR A 168 -7.26 10.93 -7.00
N GLY A 169 -7.48 9.91 -7.81
CA GLY A 169 -8.81 9.50 -8.21
C GLY A 169 -8.83 8.11 -8.82
N GLU A 170 -9.97 7.51 -8.77
CA GLU A 170 -10.26 6.29 -9.48
C GLU A 170 -10.53 6.62 -10.96
N LEU A 171 -9.89 5.88 -11.87
CA LEU A 171 -10.07 6.04 -13.31
C LEU A 171 -10.99 4.97 -13.90
N HIS A 172 -10.83 3.73 -13.49
CA HIS A 172 -11.61 2.59 -13.95
C HIS A 172 -11.96 1.67 -12.80
N ASP A 173 -13.19 1.72 -12.35
CA ASP A 173 -13.74 0.89 -11.27
C ASP A 173 -13.56 -0.63 -11.50
N SER A 174 -13.85 -1.09 -12.71
CA SER A 174 -13.73 -2.52 -13.07
C SER A 174 -12.29 -3.04 -13.10
N TYR A 175 -11.29 -2.17 -12.99
CA TYR A 175 -9.86 -2.53 -13.04
C TYR A 175 -9.25 -2.73 -11.66
N GLY A 176 -10.06 -2.59 -10.61
CA GLY A 176 -9.68 -2.83 -9.23
C GLY A 176 -10.64 -3.74 -8.50
N VAL A 177 -10.13 -4.43 -7.51
CA VAL A 177 -10.88 -5.28 -6.57
C VAL A 177 -10.39 -4.97 -5.17
N GLU A 178 -11.31 -4.59 -4.30
CA GLU A 178 -11.03 -4.43 -2.88
C GLU A 178 -10.83 -5.79 -2.21
N ILE A 179 -9.88 -5.89 -1.31
CA ILE A 179 -9.73 -7.03 -0.40
C ILE A 179 -10.08 -6.58 1.00
N LEU A 180 -11.06 -7.25 1.59
CA LEU A 180 -11.52 -6.98 2.94
C LEU A 180 -11.34 -8.21 3.81
N GLY A 181 -10.82 -8.04 5.02
CA GLY A 181 -10.69 -9.16 5.94
C GLY A 181 -10.28 -8.76 7.35
N GLU A 182 -10.41 -9.73 8.25
CA GLU A 182 -9.97 -9.61 9.64
C GLU A 182 -8.48 -9.86 9.79
N SER A 183 -7.89 -9.20 10.75
CA SER A 183 -6.54 -9.50 11.24
C SER A 183 -6.58 -10.40 12.47
N VAL A 184 -5.79 -11.46 12.48
CA VAL A 184 -5.55 -12.27 13.69
C VAL A 184 -4.47 -11.66 14.60
N ILE A 185 -3.89 -10.54 14.20
CA ILE A 185 -2.89 -9.81 15.00
C ILE A 185 -3.56 -8.59 15.62
N ASN A 186 -3.61 -8.56 16.94
CA ASN A 186 -4.04 -7.41 17.72
C ASN A 186 -2.97 -6.31 17.77
#